data_de8b6522f04a7652a74bea7efd0a05bf
#
_entry.id   de8b6522f04a7652a74bea7efd0a05bf
#
_cell.length_a   1.000
_cell.length_b   1.000
_cell.length_c   1.000
_cell.angle_alpha   90.00
_cell.angle_beta   90.00
_cell.angle_gamma   90.00
#
_symmetry.space_group_name_H-M   'P 1'
#
loop_
_entity.id
_entity.type
_entity.pdbx_description
1 polymer ?
#
loop_
_entity_poly.entity_id
_entity_poly.type
_entity_poly.pdbx_seq_one_letter_code
_entity_poly.pdbx_strand_id
1 'polypeptide(L)'
;MNRIIYIFTLLCMSMSSAYAQGVKVTRIDLPEGELKWSYERPKDAKMCVPAAFTDTNGKIIGAYRYKGKTYQKEKYKMKVSLKGNTFYISSKWLSDNGFQQLTLVLDSRAMKFKSQSKAIRRALCKDKNGAFLLESNYPMTLSAFAVECSKCSTNATYLDMGEYGYGYIKKNGVVKPLFVLGIATQHKQTNWLYIE
;
A
#
# COMPACT_ATOMS: atom_id res chain seq x y z
N MET A 1 54.21 16.49 -7.78
CA MET A 1 53.17 16.38 -6.73
C MET A 1 51.71 16.51 -7.24
N ASN A 2 51.49 16.74 -8.54
CA ASN A 2 50.12 17.02 -9.08
C ASN A 2 49.39 15.82 -9.73
N ARG A 3 50.04 14.65 -9.87
CA ARG A 3 49.37 13.48 -10.50
C ARG A 3 48.57 12.60 -9.54
N ILE A 4 48.84 12.66 -8.23
CA ILE A 4 48.14 11.85 -7.22
C ILE A 4 46.77 12.44 -6.89
N ILE A 5 46.62 13.77 -6.99
CA ILE A 5 45.33 14.46 -6.68
C ILE A 5 44.26 14.15 -7.73
N TYR A 6 44.62 13.96 -9.01
CA TYR A 6 43.67 13.64 -10.09
C TYR A 6 43.10 12.22 -9.99
N ILE A 7 43.87 11.28 -9.47
CA ILE A 7 43.38 9.88 -9.31
C ILE A 7 42.38 9.79 -8.16
N PHE A 8 42.56 10.56 -7.07
CA PHE A 8 41.63 10.59 -5.95
C PHE A 8 40.29 11.24 -6.30
N THR A 9 40.28 12.31 -7.12
CA THR A 9 39.05 12.97 -7.57
C THR A 9 38.25 12.10 -8.56
N LEU A 10 38.92 11.35 -9.43
CA LEU A 10 38.25 10.42 -10.34
C LEU A 10 37.65 9.19 -9.59
N LEU A 11 38.35 8.72 -8.54
CA LEU A 11 37.84 7.60 -7.72
C LEU A 11 36.64 8.01 -6.87
N CYS A 12 36.58 9.24 -6.37
CA CYS A 12 35.40 9.75 -5.63
C CYS A 12 34.17 9.99 -6.53
N MET A 13 34.38 10.36 -7.81
CA MET A 13 33.26 10.51 -8.77
C MET A 13 32.69 9.19 -9.25
N SER A 14 33.47 8.11 -9.29
CA SER A 14 32.98 6.79 -9.64
C SER A 14 32.22 6.10 -8.50
N MET A 15 32.46 6.47 -7.24
CA MET A 15 31.71 5.94 -6.09
C MET A 15 30.33 6.59 -5.90
N SER A 16 30.12 7.81 -6.40
CA SER A 16 28.82 8.50 -6.27
C SER A 16 27.75 8.00 -7.23
N SER A 17 28.10 7.29 -8.31
CA SER A 17 27.13 6.70 -9.23
C SER A 17 26.62 5.30 -8.81
N ALA A 18 27.29 4.62 -7.88
CA ALA A 18 26.90 3.30 -7.40
C ALA A 18 25.84 3.35 -6.28
N TYR A 19 25.55 4.51 -5.69
CA TYR A 19 24.53 4.68 -4.64
C TYR A 19 23.11 4.91 -5.17
N ALA A 20 22.88 4.88 -6.48
CA ALA A 20 21.61 5.30 -7.09
C ALA A 20 20.63 4.18 -7.45
N GLN A 21 20.85 2.94 -7.03
CA GLN A 21 19.85 1.87 -7.20
C GLN A 21 19.42 1.24 -5.86
N GLY A 22 19.03 2.09 -4.92
CA GLY A 22 18.34 1.62 -3.72
C GLY A 22 17.05 0.87 -4.09
N VAL A 23 16.73 -0.17 -3.33
CA VAL A 23 15.47 -0.91 -3.45
C VAL A 23 14.31 0.09 -3.40
N LYS A 24 13.55 0.17 -4.51
CA LYS A 24 12.48 1.20 -4.69
C LYS A 24 11.27 0.94 -3.81
N VAL A 25 11.01 -0.31 -3.52
CA VAL A 25 9.85 -0.77 -2.77
C VAL A 25 10.25 -1.90 -1.83
N THR A 26 9.58 -1.99 -0.70
CA THR A 26 9.74 -3.07 0.28
C THR A 26 8.51 -3.95 0.28
N ARG A 27 8.71 -5.26 0.09
CA ARG A 27 7.68 -6.29 0.26
C ARG A 27 7.54 -6.62 1.74
N ILE A 28 6.31 -6.73 2.19
CA ILE A 28 5.94 -7.08 3.55
C ILE A 28 4.96 -8.25 3.46
N ASP A 29 5.44 -9.44 3.80
CA ASP A 29 4.60 -10.64 3.81
C ASP A 29 3.60 -10.56 4.97
N LEU A 30 2.36 -10.94 4.68
CA LEU A 30 1.28 -10.92 5.66
C LEU A 30 1.42 -12.08 6.66
N PRO A 31 1.02 -11.88 7.92
CA PRO A 31 0.88 -13.00 8.85
C PRO A 31 -0.23 -13.95 8.40
N GLU A 32 -0.19 -15.17 8.88
CA GLU A 32 -1.27 -16.14 8.68
C GLU A 32 -2.58 -15.63 9.29
N GLY A 33 -3.67 -15.79 8.56
CA GLY A 33 -5.00 -15.38 8.98
C GLY A 33 -5.87 -14.89 7.84
N GLU A 34 -7.07 -14.50 8.17
CA GLU A 34 -8.05 -13.99 7.22
C GLU A 34 -7.93 -12.47 7.06
N LEU A 35 -7.92 -11.98 5.82
CA LEU A 35 -8.01 -10.57 5.50
C LEU A 35 -9.43 -10.07 5.78
N LYS A 36 -9.53 -9.11 6.67
CA LYS A 36 -10.79 -8.48 7.09
C LYS A 36 -10.73 -6.97 6.93
N TRP A 37 -11.90 -6.38 6.87
CA TRP A 37 -12.07 -4.93 6.79
C TRP A 37 -13.10 -4.46 7.81
N SER A 38 -12.84 -3.34 8.49
CA SER A 38 -13.78 -2.74 9.43
C SER A 38 -13.67 -1.22 9.50
N TYR A 39 -14.66 -0.58 10.07
CA TYR A 39 -14.67 0.85 10.43
C TYR A 39 -13.90 1.12 11.71
N GLU A 40 -13.85 0.16 12.62
CA GLU A 40 -13.17 0.30 13.90
C GLU A 40 -11.80 -0.33 13.80
N ARG A 41 -10.82 0.32 14.41
CA ARG A 41 -9.48 -0.25 14.52
C ARG A 41 -9.50 -1.46 15.44
N PRO A 42 -9.14 -2.65 14.95
CA PRO A 42 -9.10 -3.84 15.78
C PRO A 42 -8.02 -3.69 16.86
N LYS A 43 -8.34 -4.17 18.09
CA LYS A 43 -7.43 -4.03 19.25
C LYS A 43 -6.25 -4.99 19.17
N ASP A 44 -6.48 -6.23 18.72
CA ASP A 44 -5.51 -7.33 18.77
C ASP A 44 -5.18 -7.96 17.42
N ALA A 45 -5.20 -7.18 16.35
CA ALA A 45 -4.85 -7.67 15.03
C ALA A 45 -3.35 -8.03 14.93
N LYS A 46 -3.04 -9.08 14.17
CA LYS A 46 -1.66 -9.42 13.76
C LYS A 46 -1.10 -8.42 12.76
N MET A 47 -1.97 -7.84 11.94
CA MET A 47 -1.68 -6.74 11.02
C MET A 47 -2.86 -5.79 11.01
N CYS A 48 -2.58 -4.49 10.96
CA CYS A 48 -3.61 -3.46 10.79
C CYS A 48 -3.04 -2.28 10.02
N VAL A 49 -3.70 -1.92 8.92
CA VAL A 49 -3.34 -0.78 8.07
C VAL A 49 -4.58 -0.03 7.61
N PRO A 50 -4.49 1.29 7.33
CA PRO A 50 -5.55 2.01 6.64
C PRO A 50 -5.92 1.35 5.31
N ALA A 51 -7.20 1.37 4.93
CA ALA A 51 -7.68 0.70 3.72
C ALA A 51 -8.13 1.67 2.62
N ALA A 52 -9.40 2.07 2.62
CA ALA A 52 -9.96 2.98 1.62
C ALA A 52 -9.68 4.44 1.97
N PHE A 53 -9.60 5.29 0.95
CA PHE A 53 -9.51 6.74 1.13
C PHE A 53 -10.66 7.30 1.94
N THR A 54 -10.35 8.30 2.75
CA THR A 54 -11.32 9.11 3.47
C THR A 54 -11.23 10.59 3.05
N ASP A 55 -12.33 11.31 3.16
CA ASP A 55 -12.33 12.76 3.05
C ASP A 55 -11.87 13.41 4.37
N THR A 56 -11.80 14.73 4.41
CA THR A 56 -11.40 15.53 5.58
C THR A 56 -12.29 15.33 6.80
N ASN A 57 -13.52 14.84 6.60
CA ASN A 57 -14.48 14.54 7.67
C ASN A 57 -14.37 13.07 8.14
N GLY A 58 -13.44 12.29 7.59
CA GLY A 58 -13.28 10.87 7.87
C GLY A 58 -14.30 9.96 7.16
N LYS A 59 -15.08 10.48 6.20
CA LYS A 59 -16.01 9.68 5.42
C LYS A 59 -15.27 8.92 4.33
N ILE A 60 -15.54 7.63 4.18
CA ILE A 60 -14.93 6.79 3.14
C ILE A 60 -15.32 7.30 1.75
N ILE A 61 -14.33 7.39 0.86
CA ILE A 61 -14.54 7.80 -0.52
C ILE A 61 -14.79 6.57 -1.40
N GLY A 62 -15.97 6.52 -2.03
CA GLY A 62 -16.42 5.39 -2.85
C GLY A 62 -17.27 4.39 -2.08
N ALA A 63 -17.79 3.41 -2.81
CA ALA A 63 -18.63 2.38 -2.22
C ALA A 63 -17.81 1.37 -1.42
N TYR A 64 -18.40 0.81 -0.40
CA TYR A 64 -17.86 -0.30 0.34
C TYR A 64 -18.97 -1.29 0.69
N ARG A 65 -18.59 -2.53 0.92
CA ARG A 65 -19.49 -3.61 1.30
C ARG A 65 -19.08 -4.20 2.64
N TYR A 66 -20.04 -4.25 3.57
CA TYR A 66 -19.83 -4.78 4.90
C TYR A 66 -21.00 -5.68 5.29
N LYS A 67 -20.71 -6.92 5.68
CA LYS A 67 -21.71 -7.95 5.98
C LYS A 67 -22.80 -8.08 4.88
N GLY A 68 -22.36 -8.11 3.62
CA GLY A 68 -23.22 -8.25 2.45
C GLY A 68 -23.99 -7.01 2.01
N LYS A 69 -24.04 -5.95 2.81
CA LYS A 69 -24.72 -4.70 2.47
C LYS A 69 -23.76 -3.68 1.87
N THR A 70 -24.17 -3.08 0.74
CA THR A 70 -23.37 -2.02 0.07
C THR A 70 -23.80 -0.65 0.56
N TYR A 71 -22.81 0.18 0.85
CA TYR A 71 -22.97 1.55 1.33
C TYR A 71 -22.28 2.53 0.40
N GLN A 72 -22.80 3.75 0.33
CA GLN A 72 -22.33 4.87 -0.46
C GLN A 72 -22.40 4.65 -1.98
N LYS A 73 -22.23 5.75 -2.72
CA LYS A 73 -22.17 5.72 -4.19
C LYS A 73 -20.80 5.25 -4.68
N GLU A 74 -20.79 4.52 -5.78
CA GLU A 74 -19.57 4.12 -6.45
C GLU A 74 -18.79 5.34 -6.96
N LYS A 75 -17.50 5.38 -6.69
CA LYS A 75 -16.57 6.38 -7.21
C LYS A 75 -15.56 5.78 -8.18
N TYR A 76 -15.18 4.54 -7.94
CA TYR A 76 -14.21 3.82 -8.76
C TYR A 76 -14.90 2.67 -9.50
N LYS A 77 -14.41 2.35 -10.71
CA LYS A 77 -14.95 1.24 -11.52
C LYS A 77 -14.76 -0.10 -10.85
N MET A 78 -13.61 -0.31 -10.23
CA MET A 78 -13.24 -1.59 -9.64
C MET A 78 -13.52 -1.64 -8.15
N LYS A 79 -13.79 -2.84 -7.66
CA LYS A 79 -14.09 -3.19 -6.28
C LYS A 79 -13.07 -4.19 -5.78
N VAL A 80 -12.61 -4.00 -4.56
CA VAL A 80 -11.73 -4.92 -3.82
C VAL A 80 -12.62 -5.76 -2.93
N SER A 81 -12.69 -7.05 -3.20
CA SER A 81 -13.48 -8.03 -2.42
C SER A 81 -12.53 -8.92 -1.64
N LEU A 82 -12.68 -8.97 -0.30
CA LEU A 82 -11.85 -9.78 0.59
C LEU A 82 -12.47 -11.16 0.76
N LYS A 83 -11.65 -12.22 0.67
CA LYS A 83 -12.11 -13.60 0.86
C LYS A 83 -10.97 -14.47 1.38
N GLY A 84 -11.11 -14.97 2.61
CA GLY A 84 -10.03 -15.73 3.28
C GLY A 84 -8.77 -14.87 3.43
N ASN A 85 -7.63 -15.42 3.12
CA ASN A 85 -6.33 -14.75 3.19
C ASN A 85 -5.96 -13.97 1.90
N THR A 86 -6.92 -13.71 1.02
CA THR A 86 -6.67 -13.09 -0.29
C THR A 86 -7.74 -12.06 -0.65
N PHE A 87 -7.58 -11.41 -1.80
CA PHE A 87 -8.53 -10.46 -2.35
C PHE A 87 -8.69 -10.62 -3.85
N TYR A 88 -9.76 -10.04 -4.37
CA TYR A 88 -10.09 -9.99 -5.79
C TYR A 88 -10.40 -8.55 -6.21
N ILE A 89 -9.98 -8.17 -7.41
CA ILE A 89 -10.33 -6.90 -8.05
C ILE A 89 -11.28 -7.19 -9.21
N SER A 90 -12.49 -6.62 -9.16
CA SER A 90 -13.54 -6.86 -10.16
C SER A 90 -14.46 -5.65 -10.28
N SER A 91 -15.21 -5.55 -11.38
CA SER A 91 -16.29 -4.58 -11.54
C SER A 91 -17.53 -4.91 -10.71
N LYS A 92 -17.62 -6.13 -10.15
CA LYS A 92 -18.69 -6.60 -9.27
C LYS A 92 -18.13 -6.97 -7.90
N TRP A 93 -18.98 -6.92 -6.86
CA TRP A 93 -18.65 -7.47 -5.56
C TRP A 93 -18.57 -8.99 -5.62
N LEU A 94 -17.49 -9.58 -5.15
CA LEU A 94 -17.26 -11.04 -5.13
C LEU A 94 -17.30 -11.63 -3.71
N SER A 95 -17.50 -10.78 -2.69
CA SER A 95 -17.63 -11.19 -1.29
C SER A 95 -18.53 -10.21 -0.54
N ASP A 96 -18.86 -10.54 0.69
CA ASP A 96 -19.67 -9.73 1.59
C ASP A 96 -18.89 -8.59 2.27
N ASN A 97 -17.57 -8.56 2.10
CA ASN A 97 -16.70 -7.54 2.66
C ASN A 97 -15.74 -7.01 1.60
N GLY A 98 -15.60 -5.69 1.56
CA GLY A 98 -14.70 -5.05 0.63
C GLY A 98 -14.91 -3.55 0.52
N PHE A 99 -14.10 -2.91 -0.29
CA PHE A 99 -14.11 -1.46 -0.50
C PHE A 99 -13.69 -1.11 -1.93
N GLN A 100 -14.02 0.09 -2.36
CA GLN A 100 -13.49 0.66 -3.59
C GLN A 100 -12.23 1.45 -3.31
N GLN A 101 -11.22 1.24 -4.15
CA GLN A 101 -9.98 1.99 -4.12
C GLN A 101 -9.32 1.99 -5.50
N LEU A 102 -8.28 2.81 -5.68
CA LEU A 102 -7.53 2.86 -6.94
C LEU A 102 -6.87 1.51 -7.22
N THR A 103 -7.18 0.93 -8.37
CA THR A 103 -6.48 -0.25 -8.88
C THR A 103 -5.13 0.20 -9.44
N LEU A 104 -4.05 -0.37 -8.96
CA LEU A 104 -2.68 -0.09 -9.41
C LEU A 104 -2.24 -1.09 -10.48
N VAL A 105 -2.58 -2.36 -10.30
CA VAL A 105 -2.26 -3.45 -11.23
C VAL A 105 -3.50 -4.31 -11.43
N LEU A 106 -3.80 -4.63 -12.66
CA LEU A 106 -4.85 -5.56 -13.05
C LEU A 106 -4.27 -6.54 -14.08
N ASP A 107 -4.35 -7.84 -13.80
CA ASP A 107 -3.81 -8.91 -14.64
C ASP A 107 -2.38 -8.63 -15.10
N SER A 108 -1.49 -8.32 -14.14
CA SER A 108 -0.07 -7.99 -14.32
C SER A 108 0.21 -6.70 -15.10
N ARG A 109 -0.82 -5.90 -15.42
CA ARG A 109 -0.66 -4.64 -16.15
C ARG A 109 -0.75 -3.45 -15.19
N ALA A 110 0.30 -2.63 -15.18
CA ALA A 110 0.31 -1.39 -14.41
C ALA A 110 -0.68 -0.36 -14.98
N MET A 111 -1.48 0.24 -14.09
CA MET A 111 -2.40 1.31 -14.45
C MET A 111 -1.66 2.65 -14.56
N LYS A 112 -2.12 3.52 -15.46
CA LYS A 112 -1.58 4.87 -15.65
C LYS A 112 -2.44 5.90 -14.92
N PHE A 113 -1.79 6.85 -14.26
CA PHE A 113 -2.44 7.93 -13.53
C PHE A 113 -1.94 9.29 -14.04
N LYS A 114 -2.84 10.27 -14.13
CA LYS A 114 -2.49 11.63 -14.58
C LYS A 114 -1.73 12.42 -13.50
N SER A 115 -1.97 12.10 -12.22
CA SER A 115 -1.35 12.82 -11.10
C SER A 115 0.17 12.64 -11.09
N GLN A 116 0.89 13.75 -10.99
CA GLN A 116 2.35 13.80 -10.81
C GLN A 116 2.76 13.96 -9.34
N SER A 117 1.79 14.01 -8.43
CA SER A 117 2.06 14.11 -6.99
C SER A 117 2.88 12.93 -6.51
N LYS A 118 3.97 13.23 -5.81
CA LYS A 118 4.86 12.23 -5.20
C LYS A 118 4.53 12.11 -3.71
N ALA A 119 4.37 10.89 -3.24
CA ALA A 119 4.20 10.56 -1.82
C ALA A 119 4.75 9.16 -1.56
N ILE A 120 4.95 8.81 -0.29
CA ILE A 120 5.13 7.41 0.10
C ILE A 120 3.82 6.68 -0.20
N ARG A 121 3.94 5.47 -0.71
CA ARG A 121 2.81 4.69 -1.22
C ARG A 121 2.78 3.32 -0.57
N ARG A 122 1.57 2.81 -0.35
CA ARG A 122 1.31 1.43 0.08
C ARG A 122 0.28 0.79 -0.83
N ALA A 123 0.44 -0.49 -1.08
CA ALA A 123 -0.52 -1.30 -1.83
C ALA A 123 -0.77 -2.64 -1.14
N LEU A 124 -1.98 -3.15 -1.28
CA LEU A 124 -2.28 -4.56 -1.12
C LEU A 124 -2.06 -5.22 -2.47
N CYS A 125 -1.15 -6.15 -2.53
CA CYS A 125 -0.70 -6.86 -3.72
C CYS A 125 -1.03 -8.34 -3.62
N LYS A 126 -1.16 -9.02 -4.78
CA LYS A 126 -1.36 -10.45 -4.88
C LYS A 126 -0.46 -11.03 -5.95
N ASP A 127 0.21 -12.13 -5.63
CA ASP A 127 0.94 -13.00 -6.56
C ASP A 127 0.38 -14.44 -6.49
N LYS A 128 1.11 -15.40 -7.05
CA LYS A 128 0.75 -16.84 -7.01
C LYS A 128 0.78 -17.44 -5.60
N ASN A 129 1.50 -16.83 -4.68
CA ASN A 129 1.68 -17.31 -3.31
C ASN A 129 0.66 -16.70 -2.32
N GLY A 130 -0.09 -15.67 -2.73
CA GLY A 130 -1.10 -15.02 -1.89
C GLY A 130 -1.01 -13.51 -1.86
N ALA A 131 -1.61 -12.91 -0.84
CA ALA A 131 -1.60 -11.47 -0.63
C ALA A 131 -0.36 -11.03 0.18
N PHE A 132 0.13 -9.82 -0.10
CA PHE A 132 1.22 -9.16 0.61
C PHE A 132 1.06 -7.65 0.52
N LEU A 133 1.76 -6.89 1.37
CA LEU A 133 1.87 -5.44 1.23
C LEU A 133 3.14 -5.07 0.47
N LEU A 134 3.06 -3.97 -0.27
CA LEU A 134 4.21 -3.31 -0.88
C LEU A 134 4.24 -1.85 -0.47
N GLU A 135 5.38 -1.36 0.01
CA GLU A 135 5.59 0.04 0.37
C GLU A 135 6.71 0.67 -0.45
N SER A 136 6.54 1.92 -0.85
CA SER A 136 7.62 2.66 -1.49
C SER A 136 8.60 3.19 -0.43
N ASN A 137 9.91 3.05 -0.71
CA ASN A 137 10.96 3.48 0.20
C ASN A 137 11.25 5.00 0.12
N TYR A 138 10.67 5.67 -0.89
CA TYR A 138 10.75 7.12 -1.09
C TYR A 138 9.51 7.62 -1.83
N PRO A 139 9.25 8.95 -1.81
CA PRO A 139 8.09 9.53 -2.49
C PRO A 139 8.13 9.28 -4.00
N MET A 140 7.08 8.66 -4.55
CA MET A 140 6.92 8.41 -5.99
C MET A 140 5.51 8.72 -6.47
N THR A 141 5.36 8.91 -7.78
CA THR A 141 4.04 9.09 -8.40
C THR A 141 3.25 7.79 -8.35
N LEU A 142 1.92 7.87 -8.44
CA LEU A 142 1.08 6.66 -8.53
C LEU A 142 1.43 5.78 -9.72
N SER A 143 1.73 6.38 -10.90
CA SER A 143 2.13 5.61 -12.08
C SER A 143 3.45 4.87 -11.88
N ALA A 144 4.46 5.53 -11.28
CA ALA A 144 5.74 4.89 -10.97
C ALA A 144 5.56 3.74 -9.97
N PHE A 145 4.75 3.95 -8.92
CA PHE A 145 4.47 2.91 -7.93
C PHE A 145 3.69 1.73 -8.52
N ALA A 146 2.71 1.99 -9.41
CA ALA A 146 1.99 0.93 -10.13
C ALA A 146 2.94 0.06 -10.99
N VAL A 147 3.94 0.66 -11.63
CA VAL A 147 4.99 -0.07 -12.36
C VAL A 147 5.81 -0.94 -11.41
N GLU A 148 6.22 -0.44 -10.24
CA GLU A 148 6.93 -1.28 -9.27
C GLU A 148 6.05 -2.43 -8.75
N CYS A 149 4.77 -2.18 -8.46
CA CYS A 149 3.82 -3.24 -8.10
C CYS A 149 3.68 -4.32 -9.19
N SER A 150 3.61 -3.94 -10.46
CA SER A 150 3.42 -4.91 -11.57
C SER A 150 4.59 -5.86 -11.80
N LYS A 151 5.78 -5.54 -11.28
CA LYS A 151 6.96 -6.42 -11.36
C LYS A 151 6.85 -7.65 -10.45
N CYS A 152 6.01 -7.58 -9.41
CA CYS A 152 5.93 -8.62 -8.38
C CYS A 152 4.50 -9.05 -8.04
N SER A 153 3.48 -8.49 -8.70
CA SER A 153 2.09 -8.86 -8.45
C SER A 153 1.25 -8.97 -9.73
N THR A 154 0.26 -9.84 -9.70
CA THR A 154 -0.76 -9.95 -10.75
C THR A 154 -1.87 -8.94 -10.57
N ASN A 155 -2.20 -8.61 -9.33
CA ASN A 155 -3.20 -7.62 -8.96
C ASN A 155 -2.71 -6.78 -7.79
N ALA A 156 -2.95 -5.48 -7.84
CA ALA A 156 -2.64 -4.56 -6.75
C ALA A 156 -3.67 -3.45 -6.64
N THR A 157 -4.02 -3.12 -5.40
CA THR A 157 -4.85 -1.96 -5.07
C THR A 157 -4.10 -1.04 -4.13
N TYR A 158 -4.29 0.27 -4.30
CA TYR A 158 -3.72 1.26 -3.40
C TYR A 158 -4.36 1.14 -2.02
N LEU A 159 -3.61 1.41 -0.97
CA LEU A 159 -4.13 1.58 0.38
C LEU A 159 -3.91 3.01 0.84
N ASP A 160 -4.86 3.53 1.59
CA ASP A 160 -4.72 4.86 2.18
C ASP A 160 -3.54 4.87 3.16
N MET A 161 -2.66 5.85 3.00
CA MET A 161 -1.56 6.07 3.93
C MET A 161 -1.92 7.16 4.94
N GLY A 162 -3.01 7.94 4.64
CA GLY A 162 -3.27 9.18 5.33
C GLY A 162 -2.07 10.12 5.23
N GLU A 163 -2.04 11.17 6.01
CA GLU A 163 -0.86 12.04 6.12
C GLU A 163 0.30 11.36 6.88
N TYR A 164 0.05 10.24 7.57
CA TYR A 164 0.93 9.71 8.63
C TYR A 164 1.25 8.22 8.51
N GLY A 165 0.80 7.55 7.49
CA GLY A 165 1.23 6.19 7.18
C GLY A 165 0.96 5.16 8.27
N TYR A 166 -0.11 5.29 9.04
CA TYR A 166 -0.44 4.35 10.09
C TYR A 166 -0.49 2.90 9.60
N GLY A 167 0.05 2.03 10.40
CA GLY A 167 -0.01 0.60 10.20
C GLY A 167 0.99 -0.12 11.07
N TYR A 168 0.71 -1.37 11.33
CA TYR A 168 1.65 -2.26 12.03
C TYR A 168 1.44 -3.71 11.61
N ILE A 169 2.47 -4.49 11.87
CA ILE A 169 2.44 -5.94 11.81
C ILE A 169 3.02 -6.50 13.12
N LYS A 170 2.40 -7.52 13.69
CA LYS A 170 2.96 -8.26 14.84
C LYS A 170 3.74 -9.45 14.29
N LYS A 171 4.99 -9.60 14.73
CA LYS A 171 5.82 -10.76 14.42
C LYS A 171 6.40 -11.29 15.73
N ASN A 172 6.13 -12.55 16.06
CA ASN A 172 6.55 -13.18 17.31
C ASN A 172 6.14 -12.36 18.56
N GLY A 173 4.91 -11.86 18.60
CA GLY A 173 4.40 -11.02 19.70
C GLY A 173 4.89 -9.56 19.71
N VAL A 174 5.87 -9.22 18.89
CA VAL A 174 6.41 -7.84 18.82
C VAL A 174 5.68 -7.04 17.75
N VAL A 175 5.18 -5.86 18.13
CA VAL A 175 4.58 -4.90 17.19
C VAL A 175 5.67 -4.16 16.44
N LYS A 176 5.72 -4.33 15.11
CA LYS A 176 6.59 -3.60 14.22
C LYS A 176 5.74 -2.55 13.47
N PRO A 177 5.99 -1.25 13.66
CA PRO A 177 5.30 -0.23 12.87
C PRO A 177 5.70 -0.37 11.41
N LEU A 178 4.73 -0.21 10.53
CA LEU A 178 4.95 -0.02 9.11
C LEU A 178 5.11 1.48 8.89
N PHE A 179 5.94 1.85 7.95
CA PHE A 179 6.39 3.21 7.64
C PHE A 179 5.69 4.34 8.42
N VAL A 180 6.42 5.00 9.30
CA VAL A 180 5.94 6.14 10.09
C VAL A 180 6.68 7.38 9.61
N LEU A 181 5.97 8.34 9.01
CA LEU A 181 6.46 9.68 8.74
C LEU A 181 5.85 10.62 9.78
N GLY A 182 6.72 11.16 10.63
CA GLY A 182 6.39 12.34 11.43
C GLY A 182 5.38 12.16 12.57
N ILE A 183 4.96 13.29 13.11
CA ILE A 183 4.05 13.39 14.23
C ILE A 183 2.63 13.08 13.76
N ALA A 184 2.00 12.08 14.34
CA ALA A 184 0.61 11.74 14.10
C ALA A 184 -0.30 12.92 14.46
N THR A 185 -0.80 13.66 13.48
CA THR A 185 -1.95 14.51 13.73
C THR A 185 -3.21 13.63 13.77
N GLN A 186 -4.20 14.05 14.56
CA GLN A 186 -5.39 13.27 14.89
C GLN A 186 -6.41 13.18 13.74
N HIS A 187 -5.97 12.99 12.49
CA HIS A 187 -6.91 12.66 11.42
C HIS A 187 -7.54 11.32 11.75
N LYS A 188 -8.84 11.30 11.85
CA LYS A 188 -9.65 10.12 12.16
C LYS A 188 -9.60 9.15 11.00
N GLN A 189 -8.60 8.27 10.99
CA GLN A 189 -8.67 7.11 10.12
C GLN A 189 -9.89 6.29 10.50
N THR A 190 -10.80 6.06 9.56
CA THR A 190 -12.13 5.49 9.85
C THR A 190 -12.34 4.12 9.25
N ASN A 191 -11.32 3.54 8.62
CA ASN A 191 -11.45 2.19 8.08
C ASN A 191 -10.09 1.48 7.98
N TRP A 192 -10.11 0.18 8.21
CA TRP A 192 -8.93 -0.62 8.44
C TRP A 192 -8.99 -1.94 7.69
N LEU A 193 -7.89 -2.30 7.03
CA LEU A 193 -7.59 -3.65 6.57
C LEU A 193 -6.75 -4.33 7.65
N TYR A 194 -7.13 -5.53 8.07
CA TYR A 194 -6.46 -6.21 9.17
C TYR A 194 -6.48 -7.73 9.05
N ILE A 195 -5.64 -8.39 9.84
CA ILE A 195 -5.59 -9.84 10.07
C ILE A 195 -5.60 -10.08 11.57
N GLU A 196 -6.50 -10.92 12.03
CA GLU A 196 -6.58 -11.42 13.41
C GLU A 196 -5.62 -12.58 13.66
#